data_5d1489ea0057f93a04de5fed136d1af9
#
_entry.id   5d1489ea0057f93a04de5fed136d1af9
#
_cell.length_a   1.000
_cell.length_b   1.000
_cell.length_c   1.000
_cell.angle_alpha   90.00
_cell.angle_beta   90.00
_cell.angle_gamma   90.00
#
_symmetry.space_group_name_H-M   'P 1'
#
loop_
_entity.id
_entity.type
_entity.pdbx_description
1 polymer ?
#
loop_
_entity_poly.entity_id
_entity_poly.type
_entity_poly.pdbx_seq_one_letter_code
_entity_poly.pdbx_strand_id
1 'polypeptide(L)'
;SAWSQLLGIDHFEAVPFPKEEDIDLRAPRIQPPASLATICTTDKYDRLYHTYGAGTVDVARALRKEFRNPPDVIAYPRTEEDIVDLYDWCCRHNLAAIPYGGGTSVVGGVNPPEYDRYRGVVTIDLKHFDKVLEVDAKSQSARIQAGVLGPSLEKQLKPTGLTMRFFLQAWEF
;
A
#
# COMPACT_ATOMS: atom_id res chain seq x y z
N SER A 1 -27.63 -18.04 -8.30
CA SER A 1 -27.42 -16.59 -8.06
C SER A 1 -27.68 -15.83 -9.35
N ALA A 2 -27.96 -14.50 -9.29
CA ALA A 2 -28.14 -13.66 -10.48
C ALA A 2 -26.88 -13.69 -11.39
N TRP A 3 -25.70 -13.83 -10.81
CA TRP A 3 -24.44 -13.96 -11.54
C TRP A 3 -24.31 -15.29 -12.31
N SER A 4 -24.85 -16.39 -11.76
CA SER A 4 -24.84 -17.68 -12.47
C SER A 4 -25.63 -17.60 -13.77
N GLN A 5 -26.80 -16.95 -13.75
CA GLN A 5 -27.62 -16.76 -14.94
C GLN A 5 -26.96 -15.81 -15.97
N LEU A 6 -26.35 -14.71 -15.47
CA LEU A 6 -25.72 -13.71 -16.34
C LEU A 6 -24.48 -14.27 -17.06
N LEU A 7 -23.68 -15.09 -16.37
CA LEU A 7 -22.42 -15.63 -16.88
C LEU A 7 -22.54 -17.03 -17.50
N GLY A 8 -23.73 -17.65 -17.47
CA GLY A 8 -23.96 -19.02 -17.96
C GLY A 8 -23.14 -20.07 -17.18
N ILE A 9 -22.85 -19.80 -15.89
CA ILE A 9 -22.07 -20.68 -15.02
C ILE A 9 -23.02 -21.32 -14.02
N ASP A 10 -23.18 -22.64 -14.10
CA ASP A 10 -24.13 -23.37 -13.24
C ASP A 10 -23.63 -23.56 -11.82
N HIS A 11 -22.32 -23.50 -11.61
CA HIS A 11 -21.69 -23.72 -10.31
C HIS A 11 -20.57 -22.72 -10.04
N PHE A 12 -20.60 -22.05 -8.89
CA PHE A 12 -19.51 -21.23 -8.36
C PHE A 12 -18.87 -21.92 -7.19
N GLU A 13 -17.60 -22.24 -7.32
CA GLU A 13 -16.79 -22.69 -6.20
C GLU A 13 -16.05 -21.48 -5.59
N ALA A 14 -16.25 -21.27 -4.29
CA ALA A 14 -15.54 -20.21 -3.58
C ALA A 14 -14.06 -20.59 -3.43
N VAL A 15 -13.17 -19.80 -4.00
CA VAL A 15 -11.74 -19.95 -3.79
C VAL A 15 -11.37 -19.23 -2.50
N PRO A 16 -10.87 -19.92 -1.47
CA PRO A 16 -10.43 -19.29 -0.23
C PRO A 16 -9.17 -18.46 -0.49
N PHE A 17 -9.02 -17.36 0.24
CA PHE A 17 -7.76 -16.64 0.23
C PHE A 17 -6.62 -17.54 0.73
N PRO A 18 -5.45 -17.52 0.06
CA PRO A 18 -4.31 -18.31 0.49
C PRO A 18 -3.80 -17.81 1.83
N LYS A 19 -3.33 -18.74 2.67
CA LYS A 19 -2.63 -18.40 3.89
C LYS A 19 -1.16 -18.08 3.59
N GLU A 20 -0.51 -17.34 4.47
CA GLU A 20 0.91 -17.00 4.33
C GLU A 20 1.81 -18.23 4.16
N GLU A 21 1.51 -19.31 4.89
CA GLU A 21 2.22 -20.59 4.83
C GLU A 21 2.15 -21.27 3.45
N ASP A 22 1.08 -21.00 2.70
CA ASP A 22 0.84 -21.58 1.37
C ASP A 22 1.62 -20.88 0.25
N ILE A 23 2.26 -19.77 0.53
CA ILE A 23 2.91 -18.93 -0.48
C ILE A 23 4.43 -19.10 -0.36
N ASP A 24 5.06 -19.51 -1.45
CA ASP A 24 6.52 -19.45 -1.57
C ASP A 24 6.93 -18.04 -2.00
N LEU A 25 7.61 -17.30 -1.11
CA LEU A 25 8.04 -15.94 -1.36
C LEU A 25 9.56 -15.90 -1.42
N ARG A 26 10.12 -15.33 -2.50
CA ARG A 26 11.57 -15.16 -2.60
C ARG A 26 12.12 -14.39 -1.39
N ALA A 27 13.33 -14.72 -0.98
CA ALA A 27 14.05 -13.97 0.03
C ALA A 27 14.25 -12.50 -0.39
N PRO A 28 14.32 -11.55 0.56
CA PRO A 28 14.63 -10.17 0.25
C PRO A 28 16.06 -10.06 -0.32
N ARG A 29 16.23 -9.25 -1.37
CA ARG A 29 17.53 -9.01 -2.03
C ARG A 29 18.42 -8.04 -1.27
N ILE A 30 17.82 -7.24 -0.39
CA ILE A 30 18.47 -6.18 0.38
C ILE A 30 18.03 -6.24 1.84
N GLN A 31 18.85 -5.65 2.70
CA GLN A 31 18.54 -5.46 4.12
C GLN A 31 18.63 -3.97 4.46
N PRO A 32 17.77 -3.46 5.35
CA PRO A 32 17.85 -2.08 5.82
C PRO A 32 19.14 -1.86 6.64
N PRO A 33 19.75 -0.68 6.56
CA PRO A 33 20.87 -0.34 7.43
C PRO A 33 20.42 -0.24 8.90
N ALA A 34 21.36 -0.39 9.83
CA ALA A 34 21.07 -0.35 11.26
C ALA A 34 20.32 0.92 11.71
N SER A 35 20.61 2.06 11.07
CA SER A 35 19.93 3.35 11.35
C SER A 35 18.43 3.34 11.02
N LEU A 36 17.98 2.53 10.07
CA LEU A 36 16.59 2.40 9.66
C LEU A 36 15.91 1.13 10.16
N ALA A 37 16.63 0.27 10.88
CA ALA A 37 16.11 -1.04 11.30
C ALA A 37 14.85 -0.95 12.18
N THR A 38 14.68 0.14 12.93
CA THR A 38 13.53 0.33 13.83
C THR A 38 12.22 0.65 13.10
N ILE A 39 12.32 1.14 11.87
CA ILE A 39 11.17 1.50 11.03
C ILE A 39 11.01 0.61 9.80
N CYS A 40 11.88 -0.37 9.62
CA CYS A 40 11.87 -1.28 8.47
C CYS A 40 11.64 -2.72 8.90
N THR A 41 10.98 -3.49 8.04
CA THR A 41 10.81 -4.93 8.19
C THR A 41 11.03 -5.66 6.88
N THR A 42 11.45 -6.92 6.97
CA THR A 42 11.53 -7.87 5.86
C THR A 42 10.60 -9.06 6.09
N ASP A 43 9.66 -8.92 7.03
CA ASP A 43 8.70 -9.95 7.37
C ASP A 43 7.89 -10.40 6.14
N LYS A 44 7.59 -11.67 6.08
CA LYS A 44 6.94 -12.29 4.94
C LYS A 44 5.52 -11.75 4.74
N TYR A 45 4.75 -11.62 5.82
CA TYR A 45 3.39 -11.11 5.76
C TYR A 45 3.37 -9.67 5.27
N ASP A 46 4.21 -8.79 5.83
CA ASP A 46 4.30 -7.40 5.40
C ASP A 46 4.64 -7.28 3.91
N ARG A 47 5.58 -8.08 3.43
CA ARG A 47 5.98 -8.09 2.02
C ARG A 47 4.87 -8.60 1.09
N LEU A 48 4.12 -9.62 1.50
CA LEU A 48 2.95 -10.12 0.77
C LEU A 48 1.87 -9.05 0.69
N TYR A 49 1.54 -8.44 1.82
CA TYR A 49 0.50 -7.43 1.92
C TYR A 49 0.77 -6.22 1.01
N HIS A 50 2.03 -5.81 0.88
CA HIS A 50 2.43 -4.65 0.07
C HIS A 50 2.87 -4.99 -1.37
N THR A 51 2.62 -6.22 -1.84
CA THR A 51 3.00 -6.61 -3.20
C THR A 51 2.07 -6.03 -4.25
N TYR A 52 0.78 -5.94 -3.94
CA TYR A 52 -0.26 -5.58 -4.90
C TYR A 52 -1.16 -4.45 -4.39
N GLY A 53 -1.80 -3.78 -5.35
CA GLY A 53 -2.94 -2.91 -5.07
C GLY A 53 -4.26 -3.68 -5.04
N ALA A 54 -5.37 -2.95 -5.25
CA ALA A 54 -6.73 -3.49 -5.21
C ALA A 54 -7.34 -3.75 -6.60
N GLY A 55 -6.52 -3.83 -7.65
CA GLY A 55 -6.97 -4.15 -9.01
C GLY A 55 -7.49 -5.58 -9.13
N THR A 56 -8.51 -5.82 -9.97
CA THR A 56 -9.05 -7.17 -10.19
C THR A 56 -7.97 -8.18 -10.60
N VAL A 57 -7.01 -7.75 -11.41
CA VAL A 57 -5.87 -8.58 -11.83
C VAL A 57 -4.98 -8.91 -10.64
N ASP A 58 -4.75 -7.97 -9.73
CA ASP A 58 -3.92 -8.15 -8.55
C ASP A 58 -4.57 -9.13 -7.56
N VAL A 59 -5.88 -8.97 -7.34
CA VAL A 59 -6.67 -9.94 -6.54
C VAL A 59 -6.62 -11.34 -7.15
N ALA A 60 -6.77 -11.46 -8.48
CA ALA A 60 -6.69 -12.75 -9.15
C ALA A 60 -5.29 -13.40 -9.02
N ARG A 61 -4.22 -12.60 -9.11
CA ARG A 61 -2.84 -13.07 -8.87
C ARG A 61 -2.64 -13.55 -7.44
N ALA A 62 -3.10 -12.78 -6.47
CA ALA A 62 -3.02 -13.14 -5.06
C ALA A 62 -3.76 -14.46 -4.76
N LEU A 63 -4.98 -14.65 -5.27
CA LEU A 63 -5.75 -15.90 -5.15
C LEU A 63 -5.02 -17.11 -5.77
N ARG A 64 -4.26 -16.89 -6.83
CA ARG A 64 -3.43 -17.91 -7.48
C ARG A 64 -2.06 -18.11 -6.81
N LYS A 65 -1.78 -17.42 -5.71
CA LYS A 65 -0.48 -17.43 -5.01
C LYS A 65 0.69 -16.92 -5.88
N GLU A 66 0.40 -16.08 -6.87
CA GLU A 66 1.37 -15.53 -7.81
C GLU A 66 1.94 -14.21 -7.28
N PHE A 67 2.97 -14.26 -6.44
CA PHE A 67 3.70 -13.08 -5.93
C PHE A 67 5.07 -12.98 -6.60
N ARG A 68 5.09 -12.58 -7.88
CA ARG A 68 6.29 -12.64 -8.74
C ARG A 68 7.38 -11.67 -8.30
N ASN A 69 7.02 -10.46 -7.91
CA ASN A 69 7.97 -9.44 -7.51
C ASN A 69 7.54 -8.72 -6.23
N PRO A 70 7.61 -9.38 -5.06
CA PRO A 70 7.28 -8.74 -3.79
C PRO A 70 8.34 -7.67 -3.46
N PRO A 71 7.99 -6.61 -2.71
CA PRO A 71 8.98 -5.67 -2.19
C PRO A 71 10.00 -6.39 -1.32
N ASP A 72 11.20 -5.85 -1.23
CA ASP A 72 12.26 -6.44 -0.41
C ASP A 72 12.16 -5.99 1.04
N VAL A 73 11.84 -4.72 1.24
CA VAL A 73 11.72 -4.08 2.56
C VAL A 73 10.44 -3.26 2.60
N ILE A 74 9.73 -3.33 3.72
CA ILE A 74 8.62 -2.43 4.04
C ILE A 74 9.12 -1.46 5.11
N ALA A 75 8.91 -0.18 4.88
CA ALA A 75 9.27 0.87 5.83
C ALA A 75 8.01 1.56 6.36
N TYR A 76 7.98 1.83 7.64
CA TYR A 76 6.91 2.50 8.38
C TYR A 76 7.44 3.78 9.02
N PRO A 77 7.75 4.84 8.24
CA PRO A 77 8.26 6.09 8.78
C PRO A 77 7.25 6.75 9.71
N ARG A 78 7.75 7.47 10.73
CA ARG A 78 6.94 8.18 11.72
C ARG A 78 7.16 9.68 11.68
N THR A 79 8.27 10.10 11.09
CA THR A 79 8.68 11.50 10.96
C THR A 79 9.01 11.82 9.50
N GLU A 80 9.00 13.10 9.15
CA GLU A 80 9.45 13.54 7.81
C GLU A 80 10.94 13.24 7.60
N GLU A 81 11.73 13.26 8.68
CA GLU A 81 13.15 12.92 8.66
C GLU A 81 13.37 11.44 8.31
N ASP A 82 12.56 10.53 8.86
CA ASP A 82 12.59 9.11 8.46
C ASP A 82 12.37 8.95 6.95
N ILE A 83 11.48 9.74 6.35
CA ILE A 83 11.20 9.70 4.90
C ILE A 83 12.43 10.19 4.12
N VAL A 84 13.07 11.27 4.56
CA VAL A 84 14.30 11.78 3.94
C VAL A 84 15.39 10.73 3.98
N ASP A 85 15.63 10.13 5.14
CA ASP A 85 16.65 9.09 5.32
C ASP A 85 16.37 7.85 4.46
N LEU A 86 15.10 7.45 4.33
CA LEU A 86 14.69 6.35 3.44
C LEU A 86 14.97 6.66 1.97
N TYR A 87 14.64 7.86 1.51
CA TYR A 87 14.94 8.26 0.12
C TYR A 87 16.45 8.37 -0.13
N ASP A 88 17.19 8.90 0.82
CA ASP A 88 18.66 8.98 0.74
C ASP A 88 19.28 7.58 0.64
N TRP A 89 18.79 6.64 1.44
CA TRP A 89 19.23 5.25 1.36
C TRP A 89 18.86 4.65 -0.01
N CYS A 90 17.63 4.82 -0.47
CA CYS A 90 17.19 4.32 -1.77
C CYS A 90 18.04 4.89 -2.93
N CYS A 91 18.28 6.20 -2.94
CA CYS A 91 19.09 6.86 -3.97
C CYS A 91 20.54 6.34 -3.99
N ARG A 92 21.19 6.27 -2.81
CA ARG A 92 22.59 5.81 -2.71
C ARG A 92 22.79 4.36 -3.15
N HIS A 93 21.76 3.52 -3.03
CA HIS A 93 21.86 2.10 -3.31
C HIS A 93 21.12 1.65 -4.58
N ASN A 94 20.59 2.57 -5.37
CA ASN A 94 19.79 2.29 -6.57
C ASN A 94 18.60 1.36 -6.26
N LEU A 95 17.79 1.76 -5.25
CA LEU A 95 16.58 1.05 -4.86
C LEU A 95 15.34 1.79 -5.39
N ALA A 96 14.30 1.06 -5.76
CA ALA A 96 13.00 1.65 -6.04
C ALA A 96 12.30 1.98 -4.71
N ALA A 97 11.85 3.21 -4.55
CA ALA A 97 11.02 3.64 -3.42
C ALA A 97 9.57 3.77 -3.90
N ILE A 98 8.65 3.06 -3.26
CA ILE A 98 7.23 3.04 -3.62
C ILE A 98 6.43 3.56 -2.43
N PRO A 99 5.81 4.76 -2.53
CA PRO A 99 4.91 5.24 -1.48
C PRO A 99 3.62 4.40 -1.48
N TYR A 100 3.15 4.07 -0.29
CA TYR A 100 1.98 3.25 -0.06
C TYR A 100 1.07 3.92 0.98
N GLY A 101 -0.18 4.18 0.61
CA GLY A 101 -1.23 4.65 1.52
C GLY A 101 -2.14 3.49 1.92
N GLY A 102 -3.42 3.52 1.53
CA GLY A 102 -4.36 2.42 1.76
C GLY A 102 -4.23 1.22 0.80
N GLY A 103 -3.27 1.23 -0.12
CA GLY A 103 -3.09 0.13 -1.08
C GLY A 103 -4.20 -0.03 -2.14
N THR A 104 -5.05 0.97 -2.31
CA THR A 104 -6.26 0.90 -3.14
C THR A 104 -6.02 1.13 -4.63
N SER A 105 -4.77 1.20 -5.09
CA SER A 105 -4.44 1.37 -6.50
C SER A 105 -5.03 0.23 -7.34
N VAL A 106 -5.77 0.58 -8.40
CA VAL A 106 -6.32 -0.38 -9.36
C VAL A 106 -5.56 -0.39 -10.71
N VAL A 107 -4.52 0.44 -10.80
CA VAL A 107 -3.69 0.63 -12.02
C VAL A 107 -2.24 0.20 -11.81
N GLY A 108 -1.96 -0.53 -10.74
CA GLY A 108 -0.60 -1.02 -10.43
C GLY A 108 0.34 0.05 -9.89
N GLY A 109 -0.16 1.20 -9.39
CA GLY A 109 0.68 2.30 -8.91
C GLY A 109 1.50 1.98 -7.67
N VAL A 110 1.14 0.94 -6.92
CA VAL A 110 1.88 0.46 -5.74
C VAL A 110 2.63 -0.85 -6.00
N ASN A 111 2.48 -1.42 -7.19
CA ASN A 111 3.11 -2.71 -7.50
C ASN A 111 4.61 -2.51 -7.75
N PRO A 112 5.49 -3.32 -7.16
CA PRO A 112 6.91 -3.29 -7.46
C PRO A 112 7.20 -3.52 -8.95
N PRO A 113 8.16 -2.79 -9.54
CA PRO A 113 8.50 -2.95 -10.96
C PRO A 113 9.08 -4.35 -11.26
N GLU A 114 8.69 -4.94 -12.39
CA GLU A 114 9.10 -6.30 -12.79
C GLU A 114 10.45 -6.34 -13.55
N TYR A 115 11.27 -5.31 -13.49
CA TYR A 115 12.55 -5.26 -14.23
C TYR A 115 13.74 -5.05 -13.32
N ASP A 116 14.89 -5.57 -13.74
CA ASP A 116 16.16 -5.56 -13.00
C ASP A 116 16.88 -4.20 -12.97
N ARG A 117 16.13 -3.10 -13.19
CA ARG A 117 16.69 -1.75 -13.17
C ARG A 117 17.18 -1.36 -11.77
N TYR A 118 16.54 -1.88 -10.74
CA TYR A 118 16.83 -1.56 -9.34
C TYR A 118 17.40 -2.79 -8.61
N ARG A 119 18.30 -2.55 -7.67
CA ARG A 119 18.88 -3.60 -6.84
C ARG A 119 17.90 -4.20 -5.85
N GLY A 120 16.86 -3.46 -5.51
CA GLY A 120 15.80 -3.86 -4.60
C GLY A 120 14.66 -2.87 -4.60
N VAL A 121 13.61 -3.18 -3.86
CA VAL A 121 12.40 -2.38 -3.73
C VAL A 121 12.09 -2.14 -2.26
N VAL A 122 11.87 -0.88 -1.91
CA VAL A 122 11.40 -0.45 -0.60
C VAL A 122 10.00 0.12 -0.76
N THR A 123 9.00 -0.48 -0.12
CA THR A 123 7.67 0.11 -0.01
C THR A 123 7.61 0.93 1.27
N ILE A 124 7.20 2.19 1.15
CA ILE A 124 7.11 3.17 2.24
C ILE A 124 5.64 3.34 2.61
N ASP A 125 5.20 2.63 3.64
CA ASP A 125 3.83 2.70 4.14
C ASP A 125 3.66 3.93 5.03
N LEU A 126 2.81 4.85 4.60
CA LEU A 126 2.58 6.14 5.22
C LEU A 126 1.48 6.11 6.30
N LYS A 127 1.11 4.95 6.83
CA LYS A 127 0.02 4.80 7.81
C LYS A 127 0.14 5.67 9.07
N HIS A 128 1.35 6.09 9.43
CA HIS A 128 1.58 6.99 10.56
C HIS A 128 1.46 8.48 10.20
N PHE A 129 1.31 8.80 8.92
CA PHE A 129 1.04 10.14 8.41
C PHE A 129 -0.46 10.30 8.16
N ASP A 130 -1.25 10.35 9.22
CA ASP A 130 -2.71 10.21 9.20
C ASP A 130 -3.47 11.46 9.63
N LYS A 131 -2.84 12.65 9.57
CA LYS A 131 -3.40 13.88 10.12
C LYS A 131 -3.81 14.88 9.04
N VAL A 132 -4.89 15.63 9.33
CA VAL A 132 -5.19 16.92 8.71
C VAL A 132 -4.37 17.97 9.42
N LEU A 133 -3.42 18.59 8.70
CA LEU A 133 -2.45 19.53 9.27
C LEU A 133 -2.99 20.97 9.29
N GLU A 134 -3.75 21.35 8.25
CA GLU A 134 -4.26 22.72 8.06
C GLU A 134 -5.55 22.69 7.26
N VAL A 135 -6.47 23.58 7.61
CA VAL A 135 -7.73 23.78 6.86
C VAL A 135 -7.91 25.28 6.62
N ASP A 136 -7.97 25.68 5.35
CA ASP A 136 -8.34 27.04 4.94
C ASP A 136 -9.83 27.05 4.54
N ALA A 137 -10.67 27.56 5.43
CA ALA A 137 -12.10 27.63 5.19
C ALA A 137 -12.50 28.59 4.06
N LYS A 138 -11.67 29.61 3.76
CA LYS A 138 -11.92 30.60 2.71
C LYS A 138 -11.70 30.02 1.32
N SER A 139 -10.61 29.33 1.12
CA SER A 139 -10.30 28.64 -0.15
C SER A 139 -10.91 27.24 -0.21
N GLN A 140 -11.49 26.75 0.88
CA GLN A 140 -11.99 25.37 1.01
C GLN A 140 -10.93 24.32 0.65
N SER A 141 -9.72 24.54 1.12
CA SER A 141 -8.61 23.61 0.92
C SER A 141 -8.06 23.10 2.26
N ALA A 142 -7.39 21.96 2.24
CA ALA A 142 -6.75 21.39 3.40
C ALA A 142 -5.41 20.76 3.04
N ARG A 143 -4.44 20.85 3.96
CA ARG A 143 -3.18 20.12 3.89
C ARG A 143 -3.32 18.84 4.72
N ILE A 144 -3.23 17.71 4.03
CA ILE A 144 -3.55 16.40 4.57
C ILE A 144 -2.36 15.48 4.36
N GLN A 145 -2.02 14.69 5.37
CA GLN A 145 -0.97 13.68 5.27
C GLN A 145 -1.45 12.48 4.45
N ALA A 146 -0.55 11.89 3.68
CA ALA A 146 -0.89 10.93 2.62
C ALA A 146 -1.30 9.52 3.10
N GLY A 147 -1.16 9.23 4.38
CA GLY A 147 -1.59 7.94 4.97
C GLY A 147 -2.96 8.01 5.66
N VAL A 148 -3.64 9.19 5.63
CA VAL A 148 -4.96 9.29 6.25
C VAL A 148 -6.00 8.49 5.46
N LEU A 149 -6.79 7.69 6.15
CA LEU A 149 -7.90 6.93 5.56
C LEU A 149 -9.21 7.72 5.61
N GLY A 150 -10.12 7.43 4.68
CA GLY A 150 -11.37 8.15 4.48
C GLY A 150 -12.19 8.42 5.76
N PRO A 151 -12.52 7.42 6.59
CA PRO A 151 -13.27 7.63 7.82
C PRO A 151 -12.55 8.55 8.81
N SER A 152 -11.23 8.43 8.96
CA SER A 152 -10.41 9.29 9.82
C SER A 152 -10.37 10.71 9.29
N LEU A 153 -10.23 10.89 7.96
CA LEU A 153 -10.21 12.18 7.30
C LEU A 153 -11.53 12.96 7.58
N GLU A 154 -12.67 12.34 7.31
CA GLU A 154 -13.98 12.98 7.55
C GLU A 154 -14.20 13.31 9.03
N LYS A 155 -13.76 12.42 9.94
CA LYS A 155 -13.82 12.68 11.38
C LYS A 155 -13.01 13.91 11.77
N GLN A 156 -11.82 14.09 11.17
CA GLN A 156 -10.96 15.25 11.45
C GLN A 156 -11.47 16.54 10.83
N LEU A 157 -12.12 16.48 9.66
CA LEU A 157 -12.71 17.66 9.00
C LEU A 157 -14.04 18.11 9.63
N LYS A 158 -14.82 17.20 10.20
CA LYS A 158 -16.15 17.49 10.76
C LYS A 158 -16.24 18.72 11.67
N PRO A 159 -15.28 18.98 12.60
CA PRO A 159 -15.32 20.19 13.44
C PRO A 159 -15.21 21.50 12.68
N THR A 160 -14.67 21.50 11.46
CA THR A 160 -14.53 22.69 10.60
C THR A 160 -15.80 22.99 9.79
N GLY A 161 -16.79 22.10 9.81
CA GLY A 161 -18.00 22.19 8.98
C GLY A 161 -17.75 21.82 7.50
N LEU A 162 -16.56 21.31 7.16
CA LEU A 162 -16.19 20.90 5.82
C LEU A 162 -16.16 19.38 5.67
N THR A 163 -16.22 18.93 4.44
CA THR A 163 -16.11 17.52 4.02
C THR A 163 -15.41 17.43 2.68
N MET A 164 -14.67 16.37 2.44
CA MET A 164 -14.05 16.12 1.13
C MET A 164 -15.08 15.81 0.04
N ARG A 165 -16.27 15.33 0.39
CA ARG A 165 -17.29 14.85 -0.56
C ARG A 165 -16.77 13.82 -1.56
N PHE A 166 -15.74 13.11 -1.19
CA PHE A 166 -15.07 12.13 -1.99
C PHE A 166 -15.23 10.76 -1.33
N PHE A 167 -16.23 10.03 -1.76
CA PHE A 167 -16.58 8.72 -1.19
C PHE A 167 -16.03 7.63 -2.11
N LEU A 168 -14.92 7.07 -1.71
CA LEU A 168 -14.28 5.96 -2.42
C LEU A 168 -15.11 4.68 -2.26
N GLN A 169 -15.01 3.80 -3.25
CA GLN A 169 -15.64 2.48 -3.22
C GLN A 169 -15.06 1.61 -2.07
N ALA A 170 -13.76 1.77 -1.80
CA ALA A 170 -13.05 1.15 -0.67
C ALA A 170 -12.80 2.23 0.41
N TRP A 171 -13.87 2.70 1.06
CA TRP A 171 -13.85 3.82 1.98
C TRP A 171 -13.06 3.57 3.27
N GLU A 172 -13.01 2.31 3.72
CA GLU A 172 -12.39 1.91 4.99
C GLU A 172 -10.90 1.55 4.85
N PHE A 173 -10.35 1.67 3.63
CA PHE A 173 -8.95 1.37 3.33
C PHE A 173 -8.20 2.61 2.91
#